data_a6cc38fb4c6857eb86fc5afce637d5ed
#
_entry.id   a6cc38fb4c6857eb86fc5afce637d5ed
#
_cell.length_a   1.000
_cell.length_b   1.000
_cell.length_c   1.000
_cell.angle_alpha   90.00
_cell.angle_beta   90.00
_cell.angle_gamma   90.00
#
_symmetry.space_group_name_H-M   'P 1'
#
loop_
_entity.id
_entity.type
_entity.pdbx_description
1 polymer ?
#
loop_
_entity_poly.entity_id
_entity_poly.type
_entity_poly.pdbx_seq_one_letter_code
_entity_poly.pdbx_strand_id
1 'polypeptide(L)'
;MELLPLGPVVIIDTPGYDDEGILGEKRVRKTKQTLNKTDIAVLVVDGTQGMSRFDFELLDIIKGKNIPYIIAYTKSDAGEAVSAIEGENCIAVSAENGSNIYALKERIGKLMPAEDGKTLVEGIMDAGDTAVLVIPIDEAAPKGR
;
A
#
# COMPACT_ATOMS: atom_id res chain seq x y z
N MET A 1 -3.07 8.34 -7.97
CA MET A 1 -1.61 8.26 -8.16
C MET A 1 -1.33 6.98 -8.92
N GLU A 2 -0.35 6.98 -9.81
CA GLU A 2 0.08 5.77 -10.51
C GLU A 2 1.32 5.19 -9.81
N LEU A 3 1.29 3.90 -9.53
CA LEU A 3 2.39 3.18 -8.90
C LEU A 3 2.79 2.03 -9.82
N LEU A 4 3.90 2.18 -10.53
CA LEU A 4 4.41 1.10 -11.37
C LEU A 4 5.01 -0.02 -10.48
N PRO A 5 4.72 -1.29 -10.75
CA PRO A 5 3.96 -1.86 -11.88
C PRO A 5 2.45 -1.98 -11.67
N LEU A 6 1.89 -1.51 -10.54
CA LEU A 6 0.48 -1.70 -10.15
C LEU A 6 -0.53 -0.89 -10.99
N GLY A 7 -0.09 0.17 -11.68
CA GLY A 7 -0.99 1.10 -12.34
C GLY A 7 -1.65 2.10 -11.39
N PRO A 8 -2.91 2.51 -11.63
CA PRO A 8 -3.59 3.50 -10.81
C PRO A 8 -3.92 2.96 -9.41
N VAL A 9 -3.48 3.67 -8.37
CA VAL A 9 -3.76 3.34 -6.96
C VAL A 9 -4.40 4.51 -6.25
N VAL A 10 -5.26 4.21 -5.29
CA VAL A 10 -5.83 5.17 -4.34
C VAL A 10 -5.10 5.03 -3.02
N ILE A 11 -4.41 6.10 -2.60
CA ILE A 11 -3.77 6.14 -1.29
C ILE A 11 -4.78 6.69 -0.29
N ILE A 12 -5.00 5.95 0.79
CA ILE A 12 -5.86 6.36 1.90
C ILE A 12 -4.96 6.59 3.11
N ASP A 13 -4.76 7.85 3.47
CA ASP A 13 -4.08 8.20 4.71
C ASP A 13 -5.02 8.00 5.91
N THR A 14 -4.50 7.41 6.97
CA THR A 14 -5.25 7.18 8.20
C THR A 14 -4.72 8.07 9.32
N PRO A 15 -5.62 8.66 10.16
CA PRO A 15 -5.17 9.40 11.33
C PRO A 15 -4.39 8.48 12.27
N GLY A 16 -3.38 9.02 12.97
CA GLY A 16 -2.55 8.29 13.91
C GLY A 16 -3.38 7.42 14.86
N TYR A 17 -2.85 6.23 15.16
CA TYR A 17 -3.55 5.22 15.99
C TYR A 17 -3.25 5.40 17.50
N ASP A 18 -2.36 6.29 17.84
CA ASP A 18 -1.71 6.46 19.15
C ASP A 18 -2.35 7.52 20.08
N ASP A 19 -3.46 8.13 19.68
CA ASP A 19 -4.11 9.14 20.51
C ASP A 19 -4.97 8.51 21.62
N GLU A 20 -4.78 8.96 22.84
CA GLU A 20 -5.57 8.56 24.01
C GLU A 20 -6.89 9.33 24.12
N GLY A 21 -7.92 8.69 24.72
CA GLY A 21 -9.20 9.31 25.02
C GLY A 21 -10.26 9.17 23.92
N ILE A 22 -11.35 9.93 24.03
CA ILE A 22 -12.53 9.85 23.13
C ILE A 22 -12.16 10.11 21.67
N LEU A 23 -11.15 10.93 21.43
CA LEU A 23 -10.67 11.24 20.09
C LEU A 23 -9.90 10.04 19.50
N GLY A 24 -9.13 9.35 20.34
CA GLY A 24 -8.42 8.13 19.98
C GLY A 24 -9.35 6.99 19.57
N GLU A 25 -10.42 6.74 20.33
CA GLU A 25 -11.41 5.71 19.97
C GLU A 25 -12.07 5.94 18.61
N LYS A 26 -12.40 7.19 18.29
CA LYS A 26 -12.95 7.54 16.97
C LYS A 26 -11.95 7.32 15.84
N ARG A 27 -10.68 7.63 16.06
CA ARG A 27 -9.61 7.42 15.08
C ARG A 27 -9.35 5.94 14.85
N VAL A 28 -9.24 5.15 15.92
CA VAL A 28 -9.14 3.68 15.86
C VAL A 28 -10.30 3.07 15.07
N ARG A 29 -11.53 3.50 15.35
CA ARG A 29 -12.71 3.02 14.62
C ARG A 29 -12.64 3.38 13.13
N LYS A 30 -12.22 4.60 12.79
CA LYS A 30 -12.06 5.06 11.41
C LYS A 30 -10.98 4.25 10.69
N THR A 31 -9.82 4.02 11.32
CA THR A 31 -8.75 3.19 10.77
C THR A 31 -9.23 1.76 10.50
N LYS A 32 -9.95 1.15 11.45
CA LYS A 32 -10.55 -0.19 11.27
C LYS A 32 -11.53 -0.25 10.09
N GLN A 33 -12.35 0.81 9.90
CA GLN A 33 -13.26 0.92 8.76
C GLN A 33 -12.52 1.06 7.43
N THR A 34 -11.43 1.84 7.42
CA THR A 34 -10.57 2.01 6.24
C THR A 34 -9.94 0.67 5.83
N LEU A 35 -9.45 -0.11 6.79
CA LEU A 35 -8.86 -1.43 6.52
C LEU A 35 -9.83 -2.41 5.85
N ASN A 36 -11.15 -2.23 5.97
CA ASN A 36 -12.13 -3.06 5.26
C ASN A 36 -12.17 -2.81 3.74
N LYS A 37 -11.56 -1.73 3.28
CA LYS A 37 -11.51 -1.31 1.86
C LYS A 37 -10.08 -1.23 1.34
N THR A 38 -9.15 -1.83 2.08
CA THR A 38 -7.72 -1.75 1.80
C THR A 38 -7.25 -3.07 1.22
N ASP A 39 -6.63 -3.01 0.05
CA ASP A 39 -6.04 -4.17 -0.63
C ASP A 39 -4.62 -4.44 -0.13
N ILE A 40 -3.85 -3.39 0.20
CA ILE A 40 -2.49 -3.48 0.74
C ILE A 40 -2.34 -2.44 1.85
N ALA A 41 -1.76 -2.83 2.98
CA ALA A 41 -1.44 -1.94 4.08
C ALA A 41 0.05 -1.61 4.12
N VAL A 42 0.38 -0.33 4.30
CA VAL A 42 1.73 0.13 4.63
C VAL A 42 1.72 0.68 6.04
N LEU A 43 2.31 -0.05 6.98
CA LEU A 43 2.48 0.40 8.36
C LEU A 43 3.74 1.25 8.45
N VAL A 44 3.58 2.54 8.71
CA VAL A 44 4.68 3.50 8.82
C VAL A 44 5.09 3.65 10.27
N VAL A 45 6.35 3.35 10.58
CA VAL A 45 6.92 3.37 11.93
C VAL A 45 8.11 4.32 11.96
N ASP A 46 8.24 5.11 13.03
CA ASP A 46 9.46 5.89 13.26
C ASP A 46 10.62 4.94 13.59
N GLY A 47 11.58 4.82 12.67
CA GLY A 47 12.71 3.91 12.83
C GLY A 47 13.61 4.23 14.03
N THR A 48 13.59 5.47 14.52
CA THR A 48 14.39 5.88 15.68
C THR A 48 13.76 5.43 17.01
N GLN A 49 12.46 5.23 17.03
CA GLN A 49 11.70 4.82 18.22
C GLN A 49 11.30 3.34 18.19
N GLY A 50 11.23 2.75 17.00
CA GLY A 50 10.73 1.39 16.80
C GLY A 50 9.20 1.31 16.92
N MET A 51 8.69 0.07 16.91
CA MET A 51 7.25 -0.18 16.99
C MET A 51 6.71 0.10 18.39
N SER A 52 5.67 0.92 18.45
CA SER A 52 4.89 1.16 19.68
C SER A 52 3.90 0.02 19.94
N ARG A 53 3.28 0.01 21.13
CA ARG A 53 2.21 -0.93 21.46
C ARG A 53 1.04 -0.84 20.44
N PHE A 54 0.72 0.36 20.01
CA PHE A 54 -0.36 0.61 19.05
C PHE A 54 -0.03 0.08 17.65
N ASP A 55 1.24 0.15 17.24
CA ASP A 55 1.68 -0.42 15.96
C ASP A 55 1.52 -1.94 15.95
N PHE A 56 1.83 -2.61 17.07
CA PHE A 56 1.60 -4.05 17.21
C PHE A 56 0.11 -4.39 17.17
N GLU A 57 -0.75 -3.65 17.87
CA GLU A 57 -2.21 -3.86 17.85
C GLU A 57 -2.77 -3.68 16.44
N LEU A 58 -2.31 -2.66 15.70
CA LEU A 58 -2.72 -2.41 14.31
C LEU A 58 -2.23 -3.51 13.38
N LEU A 59 -0.99 -3.95 13.55
CA LEU A 59 -0.42 -5.06 12.79
C LEU A 59 -1.21 -6.37 12.99
N ASP A 60 -1.62 -6.65 14.23
CA ASP A 60 -2.45 -7.82 14.53
C ASP A 60 -3.83 -7.75 13.83
N ILE A 61 -4.42 -6.56 13.76
CA ILE A 61 -5.68 -6.34 13.03
C ILE A 61 -5.48 -6.56 11.52
N ILE A 62 -4.39 -6.05 10.94
CA ILE A 62 -4.04 -6.22 9.53
C ILE A 62 -3.87 -7.70 9.21
N LYS A 63 -3.10 -8.42 10.03
CA LYS A 63 -2.90 -9.87 9.91
C LYS A 63 -4.18 -10.66 10.06
N GLY A 64 -5.01 -10.31 11.05
CA GLY A 64 -6.30 -10.97 11.29
C GLY A 64 -7.29 -10.79 10.14
N LYS A 65 -7.12 -9.77 9.31
CA LYS A 65 -7.90 -9.55 8.09
C LYS A 65 -7.27 -10.16 6.83
N ASN A 66 -6.12 -10.80 6.95
CA ASN A 66 -5.32 -11.32 5.83
C ASN A 66 -4.99 -10.26 4.76
N ILE A 67 -4.81 -9.00 5.17
CA ILE A 67 -4.42 -7.92 4.27
C ILE A 67 -2.90 -8.04 4.06
N PRO A 68 -2.41 -8.11 2.81
CA PRO A 68 -0.99 -8.01 2.51
C PRO A 68 -0.42 -6.71 3.06
N TYR A 69 0.75 -6.76 3.68
CA TYR A 69 1.31 -5.58 4.32
C TYR A 69 2.83 -5.50 4.19
N ILE A 70 3.34 -4.28 4.35
CA ILE A 70 4.75 -3.99 4.54
C ILE A 70 4.92 -2.96 5.65
N ILE A 71 5.96 -3.10 6.47
CA ILE A 71 6.34 -2.14 7.51
C ILE A 71 7.44 -1.24 6.95
N ALA A 72 7.19 0.06 6.88
CA ALA A 72 8.15 1.06 6.45
C ALA A 72 8.71 1.80 7.68
N TYR A 73 9.95 1.48 8.05
CA TYR A 73 10.67 2.22 9.09
C TYR A 73 11.24 3.49 8.50
N THR A 74 10.72 4.63 8.92
CA THR A 74 11.16 5.94 8.44
C THR A 74 12.44 6.42 9.13
N LYS A 75 13.00 7.53 8.64
CA LYS A 75 14.22 8.15 9.19
C LYS A 75 15.45 7.23 9.12
N SER A 76 15.60 6.46 8.04
CA SER A 76 16.79 5.63 7.83
C SER A 76 18.10 6.43 7.73
N ASP A 77 18.00 7.72 7.52
CA ASP A 77 19.10 8.70 7.53
C ASP A 77 19.57 9.06 8.95
N ALA A 78 18.80 8.75 9.99
CA ALA A 78 19.13 9.09 11.38
C ALA A 78 20.25 8.23 12.00
N GLY A 79 20.65 7.12 11.36
CA GLY A 79 21.76 6.29 11.82
C GLY A 79 21.78 4.89 11.21
N GLU A 80 22.94 4.22 11.35
CA GLU A 80 23.18 2.88 10.79
C GLU A 80 22.21 1.83 11.34
N ALA A 81 21.84 1.93 12.61
CA ALA A 81 20.92 0.99 13.24
C ALA A 81 19.53 0.99 12.58
N VAL A 82 19.05 2.16 12.14
CA VAL A 82 17.78 2.28 11.43
C VAL A 82 17.94 1.84 9.98
N SER A 83 19.01 2.27 9.30
CA SER A 83 19.26 1.92 7.90
C SER A 83 19.46 0.42 7.68
N ALA A 84 19.89 -0.32 8.70
CA ALA A 84 20.09 -1.76 8.68
C ALA A 84 18.79 -2.58 8.84
N ILE A 85 17.64 -1.93 9.12
CA ILE A 85 16.36 -2.64 9.27
C ILE A 85 15.89 -3.15 7.91
N GLU A 86 15.97 -4.44 7.73
CA GLU A 86 15.52 -5.12 6.52
C GLU A 86 14.93 -6.49 6.85
N GLY A 87 13.88 -6.87 6.11
CA GLY A 87 13.23 -8.16 6.25
C GLY A 87 12.22 -8.41 5.13
N GLU A 88 11.58 -9.55 5.14
CA GLU A 88 10.60 -9.94 4.13
C GLU A 88 9.46 -8.92 4.01
N ASN A 89 8.90 -8.53 5.17
CA ASN A 89 7.76 -7.61 5.25
C ASN A 89 8.14 -6.26 5.88
N CYS A 90 9.42 -5.88 5.89
CA CYS A 90 9.84 -4.58 6.41
C CYS A 90 11.02 -4.01 5.62
N ILE A 91 11.11 -2.68 5.59
CA ILE A 91 12.17 -1.94 4.91
C ILE A 91 12.40 -0.59 5.61
N ALA A 92 13.67 -0.22 5.76
CA ALA A 92 14.04 1.11 6.21
C ALA A 92 14.03 2.09 5.02
N VAL A 93 13.41 3.25 5.21
CA VAL A 93 13.27 4.29 4.19
C VAL A 93 13.59 5.67 4.76
N SER A 94 14.00 6.60 3.91
CA SER A 94 14.08 8.01 4.25
C SER A 94 13.29 8.84 3.25
N ALA A 95 12.35 9.63 3.75
CA ALA A 95 11.64 10.61 2.94
C ALA A 95 12.50 11.85 2.62
N GLU A 96 13.49 12.13 3.45
CA GLU A 96 14.35 13.30 3.31
C GLU A 96 15.33 13.14 2.15
N ASN A 97 16.04 12.03 2.08
CA ASN A 97 17.03 11.77 1.04
C ASN A 97 16.56 10.80 -0.06
N GLY A 98 15.35 10.26 0.06
CA GLY A 98 14.76 9.33 -0.91
C GLY A 98 15.28 7.90 -0.82
N SER A 99 16.09 7.56 0.19
CA SER A 99 16.62 6.20 0.35
C SER A 99 15.52 5.17 0.43
N ASN A 100 15.66 4.10 -0.36
CA ASN A 100 14.77 2.95 -0.43
C ASN A 100 13.30 3.25 -0.78
N ILE A 101 12.94 4.47 -1.17
CA ILE A 101 11.56 4.79 -1.60
C ILE A 101 11.17 3.98 -2.85
N TYR A 102 12.10 3.84 -3.79
CA TYR A 102 11.85 3.01 -4.99
C TYR A 102 11.68 1.53 -4.62
N ALA A 103 12.55 1.01 -3.77
CA ALA A 103 12.47 -0.38 -3.30
C ALA A 103 11.16 -0.66 -2.52
N LEU A 104 10.69 0.31 -1.71
CA LEU A 104 9.38 0.22 -1.05
C LEU A 104 8.26 0.09 -2.09
N LYS A 105 8.27 0.92 -3.14
CA LYS A 105 7.27 0.86 -4.22
C LYS A 105 7.27 -0.49 -4.94
N GLU A 106 8.45 -1.03 -5.24
CA GLU A 106 8.57 -2.36 -5.85
C GLU A 106 8.04 -3.47 -4.94
N ARG A 107 8.33 -3.39 -3.63
CA ARG A 107 7.81 -4.37 -2.64
C ARG A 107 6.30 -4.30 -2.53
N ILE A 108 5.71 -3.10 -2.50
CA ILE A 108 4.24 -2.91 -2.54
C ILE A 108 3.68 -3.57 -3.82
N GLY A 109 4.33 -3.37 -4.96
CA GLY A 109 3.93 -3.98 -6.23
C GLY A 109 3.88 -5.51 -6.20
N LYS A 110 4.80 -6.13 -5.47
CA LYS A 110 4.88 -7.59 -5.32
C LYS A 110 3.87 -8.16 -4.33
N LEU A 111 3.28 -7.33 -3.46
CA LEU A 111 2.27 -7.75 -2.49
C LEU A 111 0.87 -7.93 -3.11
N MET A 112 0.62 -7.30 -4.27
CA MET A 112 -0.63 -7.56 -4.98
C MET A 112 -0.69 -9.04 -5.35
N PRO A 113 -1.77 -9.75 -4.99
CA PRO A 113 -2.07 -11.01 -5.65
C PRO A 113 -2.03 -10.75 -7.16
N ALA A 114 -1.33 -11.59 -7.92
CA ALA A 114 -1.52 -11.59 -9.36
C ALA A 114 -3.04 -11.62 -9.57
N GLU A 115 -3.60 -10.59 -10.20
CA GLU A 115 -5.00 -10.67 -10.61
C GLU A 115 -5.14 -12.02 -11.30
N ASP A 116 -6.00 -12.87 -10.77
CA ASP A 116 -6.45 -14.03 -11.53
C ASP A 116 -6.83 -13.46 -12.87
N GLY A 117 -6.03 -13.76 -13.89
CA GLY A 117 -6.06 -13.08 -15.18
C GLY A 117 -7.41 -13.19 -15.87
N LYS A 118 -8.38 -12.50 -15.28
CA LYS A 118 -9.65 -12.20 -15.95
C LYS A 118 -9.32 -11.17 -17.01
N THR A 119 -8.79 -11.68 -18.10
CA THR A 119 -8.75 -10.90 -19.33
C THR A 119 -10.17 -10.43 -19.60
N LEU A 120 -10.34 -9.14 -19.92
CA LEU A 120 -11.64 -8.52 -20.27
C LEU A 120 -12.45 -9.33 -21.29
N VAL A 121 -11.84 -10.31 -21.92
CA VAL A 121 -12.39 -11.11 -23.02
C VAL A 121 -12.40 -12.62 -22.72
N GLU A 122 -11.99 -13.05 -21.53
CA GLU A 122 -11.98 -14.48 -21.17
C GLU A 122 -13.41 -15.00 -21.03
N GLY A 123 -13.75 -16.00 -21.84
CA GLY A 123 -15.10 -16.54 -21.97
C GLY A 123 -16.05 -15.76 -22.89
N ILE A 124 -15.58 -14.67 -23.53
CA ILE A 124 -16.33 -13.91 -24.52
C ILE A 124 -15.80 -14.15 -25.94
N MET A 125 -14.52 -14.56 -26.06
CA MET A 125 -13.84 -14.79 -27.33
C MET A 125 -13.10 -16.11 -27.35
N ASP A 126 -13.12 -16.75 -28.51
CA ASP A 126 -12.35 -17.94 -28.81
C ASP A 126 -11.07 -17.59 -29.62
N ALA A 127 -10.13 -18.53 -29.68
CA ALA A 127 -8.90 -18.34 -30.45
C ALA A 127 -9.23 -18.16 -31.94
N GLY A 128 -8.91 -16.99 -32.48
CA GLY A 128 -9.18 -16.63 -33.87
C GLY A 128 -10.30 -15.60 -34.05
N ASP A 129 -11.01 -15.26 -32.99
CA ASP A 129 -12.00 -14.19 -33.02
C ASP A 129 -11.37 -12.79 -33.14
N THR A 130 -12.08 -11.86 -33.71
CA THR A 130 -11.67 -10.46 -33.84
C THR A 130 -12.48 -9.57 -32.90
N ALA A 131 -11.80 -8.90 -31.94
CA ALA A 131 -12.43 -7.89 -31.10
C ALA A 131 -12.23 -6.49 -31.67
N VAL A 132 -13.31 -5.68 -31.65
CA VAL A 132 -13.24 -4.26 -31.95
C VAL A 132 -13.46 -3.50 -30.64
N LEU A 133 -12.41 -2.83 -30.14
CA LEU A 133 -12.49 -1.99 -28.97
C LEU A 133 -12.99 -0.60 -29.38
N VAL A 134 -14.19 -0.20 -28.93
CA VAL A 134 -14.71 1.14 -29.10
C VAL A 134 -14.42 1.95 -27.84
N ILE A 135 -13.53 2.92 -27.94
CA ILE A 135 -13.18 3.81 -26.84
C ILE A 135 -13.86 5.16 -27.13
N PRO A 136 -14.81 5.61 -26.28
CA PRO A 136 -15.37 6.95 -26.43
C PRO A 136 -14.27 7.97 -26.13
N ILE A 137 -14.10 8.94 -27.03
CA ILE A 137 -13.20 10.08 -26.82
C ILE A 137 -14.05 11.15 -26.15
N ASP A 138 -13.90 11.35 -24.86
CA ASP A 138 -14.47 12.48 -24.13
C ASP A 138 -13.35 13.37 -23.57
N GLU A 139 -13.71 14.60 -23.16
CA GLU A 139 -12.74 15.57 -22.66
C GLU A 139 -12.16 15.16 -21.28
N ALA A 140 -12.78 14.20 -20.60
CA ALA A 140 -12.34 13.66 -19.31
C ALA A 140 -11.42 12.43 -19.45
N ALA A 141 -11.28 11.88 -20.65
CA ALA A 141 -10.36 10.76 -20.88
C ALA A 141 -8.91 11.23 -20.75
N PRO A 142 -8.05 10.53 -19.95
CA PRO A 142 -6.64 10.87 -19.92
C PRO A 142 -6.08 10.74 -21.34
N LYS A 143 -5.45 11.81 -21.81
CA LYS A 143 -4.77 11.80 -23.12
C LYS A 143 -3.68 10.73 -23.03
N GLY A 144 -3.90 9.60 -23.70
CA GLY A 144 -2.92 8.55 -23.82
C GLY A 144 -1.63 9.10 -24.42
N ARG A 145 -0.52 8.77 -23.76
CA ARG A 145 0.81 8.93 -24.31
C ARG A 145 1.25 7.63 -24.91
#